data_73845dc857ce4e89543fccda6153b00a
#
_entry.id   73845dc857ce4e89543fccda6153b00a
#
_cell.length_a   1.000
_cell.length_b   1.000
_cell.length_c   1.000
_cell.angle_alpha   90.00
_cell.angle_beta   90.00
_cell.angle_gamma   90.00
#
_symmetry.space_group_name_H-M   'P 1'
#
loop_
_entity.id
_entity.type
_entity.pdbx_description
1 polymer ?
#
loop_
_entity_poly.entity_id
_entity_poly.type
_entity_poly.pdbx_seq_one_letter_code
_entity_poly.pdbx_strand_id
1 'polypeptide(L)'
;MLRAFTAISNNGIMLEPQFIKQVADTNKGTVRTAKKEVIGKPVSKQAASETRNYMISVGTDPEFGTLYNKSEGSPIIQVGNNDVAVKSGTAQVPDEKTGTYKVGTNETLNSVVAMVPSEDPEYIMYVTVQEPKTWNNNF
;
A
#
# COMPACT_ATOMS: atom_id res chain seq x y z
N MET A 1 0.20 -2.06 9.13
CA MET A 1 0.13 -2.47 7.71
C MET A 1 1.37 -2.02 6.93
N LEU A 2 1.69 -0.71 6.81
CA LEU A 2 2.87 -0.22 6.06
C LEU A 2 4.18 -0.93 6.42
N ARG A 3 4.43 -1.19 7.70
CA ARG A 3 5.61 -1.93 8.18
C ARG A 3 5.80 -3.27 7.46
N ALA A 4 4.73 -4.04 7.28
CA ALA A 4 4.80 -5.33 6.57
C ALA A 4 5.13 -5.14 5.08
N PHE A 5 4.56 -4.11 4.45
CA PHE A 5 4.85 -3.80 3.04
C PHE A 5 6.29 -3.33 2.81
N THR A 6 7.00 -2.83 3.83
CA THR A 6 8.43 -2.52 3.66
C THR A 6 9.25 -3.76 3.31
N ALA A 7 8.85 -4.96 3.73
CA ALA A 7 9.53 -6.19 3.33
C ALA A 7 9.40 -6.47 1.83
N ILE A 8 8.24 -6.14 1.24
CA ILE A 8 8.01 -6.33 -0.19
C ILE A 8 8.78 -5.28 -1.01
N SER A 9 8.77 -4.00 -0.57
CA SER A 9 9.49 -2.92 -1.26
C SER A 9 11.01 -3.00 -1.10
N ASN A 10 11.52 -3.50 0.02
CA ASN A 10 12.95 -3.55 0.32
C ASN A 10 13.57 -4.96 0.15
N ASN A 11 13.18 -5.70 -0.89
CA ASN A 11 13.81 -6.97 -1.25
C ASN A 11 13.86 -7.99 -0.10
N GLY A 12 12.79 -8.07 0.66
CA GLY A 12 12.63 -8.98 1.79
C GLY A 12 13.00 -8.41 3.16
N ILE A 13 13.57 -7.21 3.21
CA ILE A 13 14.01 -6.57 4.45
C ILE A 13 12.89 -5.71 5.04
N MET A 14 12.41 -6.08 6.21
CA MET A 14 11.37 -5.33 6.93
C MET A 14 11.98 -4.22 7.78
N LEU A 15 11.46 -3.02 7.63
CA LEU A 15 11.91 -1.81 8.31
C LEU A 15 10.88 -1.30 9.32
N GLU A 16 11.37 -0.66 10.40
CA GLU A 16 10.53 0.14 11.28
C GLU A 16 10.26 1.51 10.63
N PRO A 17 8.99 1.88 10.39
CA PRO A 17 8.63 3.21 9.91
C PRO A 17 9.05 4.29 10.91
N GLN A 18 9.72 5.33 10.45
CA GLN A 18 10.17 6.45 11.25
C GLN A 18 9.34 7.69 10.92
N PHE A 19 8.67 8.26 11.94
CA PHE A 19 7.86 9.49 11.78
C PHE A 19 8.66 10.76 12.05
N ILE A 20 9.78 10.64 12.77
CA ILE A 20 10.63 11.76 13.13
C ILE A 20 11.97 11.58 12.44
N LYS A 21 12.26 12.45 11.45
CA LYS A 21 13.54 12.44 10.74
C LYS A 21 14.68 12.94 11.61
N GLN A 22 14.42 14.00 12.39
CA GLN A 22 15.46 14.69 13.15
C GLN A 22 14.83 15.43 14.34
N VAL A 23 15.55 15.45 15.45
CA VAL A 23 15.30 16.35 16.58
C VAL A 23 16.45 17.35 16.66
N ALA A 24 16.13 18.64 16.68
CA ALA A 24 17.09 19.71 16.81
C ALA A 24 16.79 20.57 18.03
N ASP A 25 17.83 20.98 18.74
CA ASP A 25 17.78 21.95 19.83
C ASP A 25 18.30 23.29 19.29
N THR A 26 17.63 24.40 19.63
CA THR A 26 17.97 25.74 19.13
C THR A 26 19.38 26.19 19.53
N ASN A 27 19.89 25.70 20.65
CA ASN A 27 21.20 26.08 21.19
C ASN A 27 22.30 25.04 20.87
N LYS A 28 21.93 23.78 20.69
CA LYS A 28 22.87 22.65 20.54
C LYS A 28 22.93 22.11 19.10
N GLY A 29 22.08 22.60 18.19
CA GLY A 29 21.93 22.05 16.86
C GLY A 29 21.25 20.68 16.84
N THR A 30 21.58 19.81 15.89
CA THR A 30 20.98 18.50 15.79
C THR A 30 21.39 17.59 16.95
N VAL A 31 20.41 17.19 17.77
CA VAL A 31 20.61 16.29 18.90
C VAL A 31 20.46 14.83 18.50
N ARG A 32 19.53 14.53 17.58
CA ARG A 32 19.22 13.15 17.15
C ARG A 32 18.77 13.16 15.70
N THR A 33 19.30 12.22 14.91
CA THR A 33 18.79 11.89 13.57
C THR A 33 18.25 10.46 13.59
N ALA A 34 17.08 10.23 12.99
CA ALA A 34 16.54 8.89 12.82
C ALA A 34 17.47 8.05 11.93
N LYS A 35 17.67 6.80 12.32
CA LYS A 35 18.47 5.83 11.55
C LYS A 35 17.53 4.76 11.01
N LYS A 36 17.83 4.24 9.83
CA LYS A 36 17.14 3.08 9.27
C LYS A 36 17.25 1.91 10.24
N GLU A 37 16.10 1.41 10.70
CA GLU A 37 16.01 0.29 11.63
C GLU A 37 15.48 -0.93 10.90
N VAL A 38 16.30 -1.99 10.85
CA VAL A 38 15.94 -3.28 10.27
C VAL A 38 15.34 -4.16 11.37
N ILE A 39 14.10 -4.61 11.18
CA ILE A 39 13.41 -5.48 12.14
C ILE A 39 13.68 -6.95 11.83
N GLY A 40 13.87 -7.29 10.55
CA GLY A 40 14.12 -8.66 10.11
C GLY A 40 14.04 -8.83 8.60
N LYS A 41 14.11 -10.09 8.19
CA LYS A 41 13.98 -10.49 6.78
C LYS A 41 12.93 -11.62 6.66
N PRO A 42 11.62 -11.28 6.74
CA PRO A 42 10.54 -12.27 6.77
C PRO A 42 10.34 -13.03 5.46
N VAL A 43 10.79 -12.48 4.32
CA VAL A 43 10.68 -13.12 3.00
C VAL A 43 12.01 -13.02 2.24
N SER A 44 12.22 -13.88 1.24
CA SER A 44 13.40 -13.81 0.38
C SER A 44 13.30 -12.61 -0.58
N LYS A 45 14.46 -12.19 -1.13
CA LYS A 45 14.50 -11.17 -2.19
C LYS A 45 13.68 -11.61 -3.41
N GLN A 46 13.78 -12.88 -3.78
CA GLN A 46 13.04 -13.44 -4.90
C GLN A 46 11.54 -13.36 -4.67
N ALA A 47 11.05 -13.84 -3.51
CA ALA A 47 9.62 -13.78 -3.18
C ALA A 47 9.09 -12.34 -3.15
N ALA A 48 9.86 -11.38 -2.63
CA ALA A 48 9.48 -9.97 -2.65
C ALA A 48 9.37 -9.42 -4.08
N SER A 49 10.32 -9.76 -4.96
CA SER A 49 10.30 -9.35 -6.37
C SER A 49 9.14 -9.98 -7.13
N GLU A 50 8.91 -11.28 -6.97
CA GLU A 50 7.77 -11.98 -7.61
C GLU A 50 6.43 -11.41 -7.14
N THR A 51 6.30 -11.10 -5.84
CA THR A 51 5.10 -10.45 -5.31
C THR A 51 4.87 -9.08 -5.96
N ARG A 52 5.90 -8.27 -6.13
CA ARG A 52 5.76 -6.97 -6.85
C ARG A 52 5.33 -7.17 -8.30
N ASN A 53 5.87 -8.17 -9.01
CA ASN A 53 5.45 -8.48 -10.38
C ASN A 53 3.96 -8.84 -10.46
N TYR A 54 3.45 -9.65 -9.54
CA TYR A 54 2.01 -9.90 -9.46
C TYR A 54 1.21 -8.63 -9.12
N MET A 55 1.74 -7.77 -8.25
CA MET A 55 1.10 -6.49 -7.94
C MET A 55 1.06 -5.52 -9.13
N ILE A 56 2.04 -5.57 -10.03
CA ILE A 56 1.99 -4.81 -11.30
C ILE A 56 0.83 -5.31 -12.15
N SER A 57 0.67 -6.62 -12.30
CA SER A 57 -0.42 -7.22 -13.09
C SER A 57 -1.82 -6.83 -12.56
N VAL A 58 -1.96 -6.58 -11.25
CA VAL A 58 -3.23 -6.08 -10.68
C VAL A 58 -3.67 -4.75 -11.32
N GLY A 59 -2.72 -3.89 -11.68
CA GLY A 59 -2.99 -2.60 -12.32
C GLY A 59 -2.94 -2.63 -13.85
N THR A 60 -2.22 -3.57 -14.46
CA THR A 60 -1.91 -3.53 -15.89
C THR A 60 -2.56 -4.62 -16.73
N ASP A 61 -3.02 -5.70 -16.10
CA ASP A 61 -3.65 -6.82 -16.83
C ASP A 61 -5.09 -6.46 -17.25
N PRO A 62 -5.41 -6.43 -18.56
CA PRO A 62 -6.73 -6.04 -19.05
C PRO A 62 -7.83 -7.07 -18.78
N GLU A 63 -7.48 -8.31 -18.50
CA GLU A 63 -8.45 -9.39 -18.26
C GLU A 63 -8.71 -9.61 -16.77
N PHE A 64 -7.66 -9.70 -15.95
CA PHE A 64 -7.73 -10.09 -14.54
C PHE A 64 -7.35 -8.98 -13.57
N GLY A 65 -6.81 -7.84 -14.05
CA GLY A 65 -6.40 -6.72 -13.21
C GLY A 65 -7.59 -6.04 -12.53
N THR A 66 -7.67 -6.16 -11.19
CA THR A 66 -8.75 -5.54 -10.42
C THR A 66 -8.64 -4.02 -10.31
N LEU A 67 -7.49 -3.45 -10.65
CA LEU A 67 -7.23 -2.00 -10.70
C LEU A 67 -6.88 -1.55 -12.14
N TYR A 68 -7.40 -2.26 -13.13
CA TYR A 68 -7.35 -1.88 -14.55
C TYR A 68 -8.72 -1.40 -15.01
N ASN A 69 -8.78 -0.21 -15.59
CA ASN A 69 -10.00 0.34 -16.17
C ASN A 69 -10.20 -0.21 -17.58
N LYS A 70 -11.08 -1.20 -17.71
CA LYS A 70 -11.35 -1.85 -19.00
C LYS A 70 -11.99 -0.94 -20.04
N SER A 71 -12.73 0.07 -19.62
CA SER A 71 -13.40 1.04 -20.51
C SER A 71 -12.44 2.06 -21.10
N GLU A 72 -11.41 2.43 -20.35
CA GLU A 72 -10.39 3.39 -20.78
C GLU A 72 -9.12 2.69 -21.32
N GLY A 73 -8.98 1.38 -21.10
CA GLY A 73 -7.83 0.61 -21.53
C GLY A 73 -6.54 0.98 -20.79
N SER A 74 -6.64 1.37 -19.51
CA SER A 74 -5.50 1.87 -18.75
C SER A 74 -5.56 1.51 -17.25
N PRO A 75 -4.42 1.50 -16.54
CA PRO A 75 -4.40 1.38 -15.08
C PRO A 75 -5.19 2.49 -14.41
N ILE A 76 -5.93 2.16 -13.34
CA ILE A 76 -6.64 3.15 -12.52
C ILE A 76 -5.65 4.02 -11.71
N ILE A 77 -4.52 3.43 -11.29
CA ILE A 77 -3.48 4.14 -10.54
C ILE A 77 -2.25 4.29 -11.43
N GLN A 78 -1.94 5.53 -11.75
CA GLN A 78 -0.79 5.90 -12.59
C GLN A 78 0.07 6.94 -11.89
N VAL A 79 1.39 6.83 -12.01
CA VAL A 79 2.35 7.80 -11.48
C VAL A 79 3.36 8.15 -12.57
N GLY A 80 3.03 9.17 -13.36
CA GLY A 80 3.81 9.53 -14.53
C GLY A 80 3.93 8.35 -15.51
N ASN A 81 5.14 8.02 -15.92
CA ASN A 81 5.45 6.89 -16.81
C ASN A 81 5.99 5.66 -16.06
N ASN A 82 5.87 5.63 -14.73
CA ASN A 82 6.36 4.51 -13.94
C ASN A 82 5.30 3.41 -13.82
N ASP A 83 5.75 2.16 -13.89
CA ASP A 83 4.94 1.04 -13.45
C ASP A 83 4.71 1.12 -11.95
N VAL A 84 3.49 0.86 -11.53
CA VAL A 84 3.07 0.90 -10.13
C VAL A 84 2.66 -0.49 -9.68
N ALA A 85 3.28 -1.00 -8.65
CA ALA A 85 2.85 -2.23 -8.02
C ALA A 85 1.71 -1.92 -7.04
N VAL A 86 0.49 -2.42 -7.34
CA VAL A 86 -0.74 -2.07 -6.61
C VAL A 86 -1.46 -3.29 -6.07
N LYS A 87 -2.18 -3.12 -4.95
CA LYS A 87 -3.11 -4.13 -4.44
C LYS A 87 -4.28 -3.46 -3.73
N SER A 88 -5.49 -3.80 -4.13
CA SER A 88 -6.72 -3.41 -3.44
C SER A 88 -7.08 -4.39 -2.34
N GLY A 89 -7.86 -3.93 -1.38
CA GLY A 89 -8.45 -4.77 -0.34
C GLY A 89 -9.82 -4.22 0.05
N THR A 90 -10.78 -5.12 0.27
CA THR A 90 -12.10 -4.78 0.79
C THR A 90 -12.36 -5.67 2.00
N ALA A 91 -12.65 -5.06 3.14
CA ALA A 91 -12.97 -5.77 4.37
C ALA A 91 -14.36 -5.35 4.88
N GLN A 92 -15.02 -6.26 5.55
CA GLN A 92 -16.28 -5.98 6.25
C GLN A 92 -16.01 -5.18 7.53
N VAL A 93 -16.92 -4.29 7.87
CA VAL A 93 -16.86 -3.51 9.11
C VAL A 93 -17.69 -4.24 10.18
N PRO A 94 -17.12 -4.46 11.39
CA PRO A 94 -17.88 -5.04 12.49
C PRO A 94 -19.05 -4.13 12.90
N ASP A 95 -20.20 -4.74 13.19
CA ASP A 95 -21.34 -4.06 13.79
C ASP A 95 -21.39 -4.38 15.30
N GLU A 96 -21.05 -3.39 16.10
CA GLU A 96 -21.02 -3.52 17.57
C GLU A 96 -22.40 -3.84 18.17
N LYS A 97 -23.50 -3.49 17.47
CA LYS A 97 -24.85 -3.71 17.96
C LYS A 97 -25.32 -5.15 17.79
N THR A 98 -24.93 -5.78 16.68
CA THR A 98 -25.37 -7.13 16.34
C THR A 98 -24.32 -8.19 16.65
N GLY A 99 -23.06 -7.80 16.89
CA GLY A 99 -21.93 -8.72 17.06
C GLY A 99 -21.53 -9.46 15.78
N THR A 100 -22.05 -9.04 14.63
CA THR A 100 -21.74 -9.58 13.30
C THR A 100 -21.04 -8.53 12.43
N TYR A 101 -21.05 -8.68 11.12
CA TYR A 101 -20.56 -7.68 10.18
C TYR A 101 -21.73 -6.90 9.59
N LYS A 102 -21.50 -5.62 9.29
CA LYS A 102 -22.40 -4.79 8.50
C LYS A 102 -22.54 -5.37 7.08
N VAL A 103 -23.72 -5.23 6.48
CA VAL A 103 -24.08 -5.89 5.19
C VAL A 103 -24.46 -4.91 4.08
N GLY A 104 -24.27 -3.61 4.26
CA GLY A 104 -24.53 -2.60 3.23
C GLY A 104 -23.39 -2.48 2.21
N THR A 105 -23.71 -2.06 0.99
CA THR A 105 -22.75 -1.90 -0.10
C THR A 105 -21.63 -0.90 0.25
N ASN A 106 -21.94 0.12 1.05
CA ASN A 106 -20.99 1.15 1.48
C ASN A 106 -20.44 0.89 2.90
N GLU A 107 -20.85 -0.22 3.53
CA GLU A 107 -20.45 -0.56 4.89
C GLU A 107 -19.20 -1.45 4.89
N THR A 108 -18.18 -1.00 4.16
CA THR A 108 -16.91 -1.69 3.98
C THR A 108 -15.72 -0.80 4.30
N LEU A 109 -14.60 -1.42 4.65
CA LEU A 109 -13.29 -0.79 4.70
C LEU A 109 -12.55 -1.12 3.40
N ASN A 110 -12.37 -0.12 2.56
CA ASN A 110 -11.63 -0.25 1.32
C ASN A 110 -10.20 0.23 1.52
N SER A 111 -9.26 -0.45 0.90
CA SER A 111 -7.85 -0.10 1.01
C SER A 111 -7.12 -0.32 -0.30
N VAL A 112 -6.09 0.49 -0.53
CA VAL A 112 -5.14 0.32 -1.64
C VAL A 112 -3.74 0.55 -1.10
N VAL A 113 -2.83 -0.34 -1.48
CA VAL A 113 -1.39 -0.10 -1.38
C VAL A 113 -0.82 0.10 -2.78
N ALA A 114 0.07 1.07 -2.93
CA ALA A 114 0.82 1.34 -4.15
C ALA A 114 2.30 1.50 -3.82
N MET A 115 3.16 0.95 -4.67
CA MET A 115 4.62 1.06 -4.58
C MET A 115 5.15 1.57 -5.91
N VAL A 116 6.01 2.59 -5.89
CA VAL A 116 6.53 3.22 -7.10
C VAL A 116 7.98 3.69 -6.92
N PRO A 117 8.86 3.52 -7.93
CA PRO A 117 8.72 2.61 -9.08
C PRO A 117 8.52 1.15 -8.64
N SER A 118 7.92 0.31 -9.48
CA SER A 118 7.59 -1.06 -9.09
C SER A 118 8.80 -1.98 -8.89
N GLU A 119 9.88 -1.76 -9.65
CA GLU A 119 11.08 -2.61 -9.59
C GLU A 119 11.93 -2.31 -8.35
N ASP A 120 12.14 -1.03 -8.06
CA ASP A 120 12.90 -0.56 -6.89
C ASP A 120 12.12 0.56 -6.18
N PRO A 121 11.13 0.22 -5.35
CA PRO A 121 10.21 1.18 -4.77
C PRO A 121 10.90 2.19 -3.85
N GLU A 122 10.80 3.46 -4.21
CA GLU A 122 11.20 4.59 -3.37
C GLU A 122 10.06 5.06 -2.47
N TYR A 123 8.82 4.85 -2.93
CA TYR A 123 7.61 5.28 -2.22
C TYR A 123 6.63 4.12 -2.04
N ILE A 124 6.03 4.09 -0.86
CA ILE A 124 4.87 3.23 -0.56
C ILE A 124 3.75 4.14 -0.07
N MET A 125 2.58 4.02 -0.69
CA MET A 125 1.36 4.67 -0.25
C MET A 125 0.35 3.60 0.18
N TYR A 126 -0.27 3.79 1.34
CA TYR A 126 -1.37 2.96 1.81
C TYR A 126 -2.53 3.86 2.20
N VAL A 127 -3.63 3.73 1.48
CA VAL A 127 -4.85 4.51 1.68
C VAL A 127 -5.97 3.59 2.13
N THR A 128 -6.74 4.04 3.10
CA THR A 128 -7.93 3.35 3.58
C THR A 128 -9.10 4.31 3.62
N VAL A 129 -10.29 3.83 3.23
CA VAL A 129 -11.54 4.55 3.34
C VAL A 129 -12.56 3.62 3.98
N GLN A 130 -13.07 4.00 5.14
CA GLN A 130 -14.11 3.25 5.83
C GLN A 130 -15.46 3.88 5.54
N GLU A 131 -16.45 3.04 5.21
CA GLU A 131 -17.84 3.41 4.99
C GLU A 131 -17.98 4.64 4.05
N PRO A 132 -17.50 4.56 2.80
CA PRO A 132 -17.56 5.68 1.86
C PRO A 132 -19.01 6.10 1.63
N LYS A 133 -19.30 7.41 1.67
CA LYS A 133 -20.65 7.94 1.44
C LYS A 133 -21.10 7.78 -0.01
N THR A 134 -20.17 7.79 -0.93
CA THR A 134 -20.39 7.57 -2.35
C THR A 134 -19.50 6.43 -2.82
N TRP A 135 -20.10 5.41 -3.41
CA TRP A 135 -19.39 4.33 -4.06
C TRP A 135 -19.47 4.55 -5.57
N ASN A 136 -18.34 4.75 -6.21
CA ASN A 136 -18.28 4.78 -7.65
C ASN A 136 -17.87 3.37 -8.12
N ASN A 137 -18.81 2.65 -8.72
CA ASN A 137 -18.60 1.26 -9.19
C ASN A 137 -17.65 1.17 -10.40
N ASN A 138 -16.83 2.18 -10.65
CA ASN A 138 -15.84 2.21 -11.73
C ASN A 138 -14.48 1.62 -11.33
N PHE A 139 -14.46 0.77 -10.28
CA PHE A 139 -13.31 -0.06 -9.92
C PHE A 139 -13.55 -1.51 -10.33
#